data_6aab3ae5b1097d0a4f1a78c2be041b92
#
_entry.id   6aab3ae5b1097d0a4f1a78c2be041b92
#
_cell.length_a   1.000
_cell.length_b   1.000
_cell.length_c   1.000
_cell.angle_alpha   90.00
_cell.angle_beta   90.00
_cell.angle_gamma   90.00
#
_symmetry.space_group_name_H-M   'P 1'
#
loop_
_entity.id
_entity.type
_entity.pdbx_description
1 polymer ?
#
loop_
_entity_poly.entity_id
_entity_poly.type
_entity_poly.pdbx_seq_one_letter_code
_entity_poly.pdbx_strand_id
1 'polypeptide(L)'
;MLEFESRVETVEEGYEIEPGVRIMHTPGHSAGTVAVLVDTDAGTVAITGDGIQSAQAALTRTNALVFWNEADATRSIDRILEATDTVYPGHDMPFRMRKDGTVEYLVPKQITLTGLTSEEPGVIFDPTPRAPFVMPGIKGQTLERLD
;
A
#
# COMPACT_ATOMS: atom_id res chain seq x y z
N MET A 1 29.57 -14.03 0.37
CA MET A 1 28.83 -12.98 -0.37
C MET A 1 28.71 -13.55 -1.76
N LEU A 2 27.53 -13.62 -2.40
CA LEU A 2 27.45 -13.82 -3.86
C LEU A 2 26.70 -15.01 -4.45
N GLU A 3 26.01 -15.82 -3.66
CA GLU A 3 24.98 -16.69 -4.26
C GLU A 3 23.63 -15.96 -4.47
N PHE A 4 23.47 -14.74 -3.93
CA PHE A 4 22.23 -13.96 -4.05
C PHE A 4 22.11 -13.23 -5.38
N GLU A 5 23.19 -12.71 -5.94
CA GLU A 5 23.17 -11.93 -7.19
C GLU A 5 22.67 -12.74 -8.40
N SER A 6 22.94 -14.05 -8.44
CA SER A 6 22.46 -14.93 -9.50
C SER A 6 20.96 -15.30 -9.40
N ARG A 7 20.29 -14.87 -8.32
CA ARG A 7 18.86 -15.19 -8.04
C ARG A 7 17.98 -13.94 -8.04
N VAL A 8 18.55 -12.76 -8.30
CA VAL A 8 17.83 -11.48 -8.34
C VAL A 8 17.85 -10.97 -9.76
N GLU A 9 16.67 -10.68 -10.26
CA GLU A 9 16.45 -10.00 -11.52
C GLU A 9 15.89 -8.61 -11.24
N THR A 10 16.49 -7.58 -11.84
CA THR A 10 15.96 -6.22 -11.80
C THR A 10 14.98 -6.03 -12.92
N VAL A 11 13.82 -5.48 -12.62
CA VAL A 11 12.73 -5.30 -13.58
C VAL A 11 12.32 -3.84 -13.68
N GLU A 12 11.80 -3.46 -14.84
CA GLU A 12 11.32 -2.11 -15.13
C GLU A 12 9.80 -2.01 -14.97
N GLU A 13 9.29 -0.79 -15.02
CA GLU A 13 7.84 -0.49 -15.06
C GLU A 13 7.15 -1.31 -16.16
N GLY A 14 6.06 -1.96 -15.82
CA GLY A 14 5.27 -2.75 -16.77
C GLY A 14 5.83 -4.13 -17.08
N TYR A 15 6.91 -4.55 -16.41
CA TYR A 15 7.43 -5.92 -16.58
C TYR A 15 6.32 -6.95 -16.34
N GLU A 16 6.13 -7.85 -17.28
CA GLU A 16 5.16 -8.94 -17.19
C GLU A 16 5.85 -10.19 -16.64
N ILE A 17 5.46 -10.57 -15.40
CA ILE A 17 6.00 -11.77 -14.73
C ILE A 17 5.48 -13.03 -15.40
N GLU A 18 4.17 -13.04 -15.67
CA GLU A 18 3.42 -14.07 -16.41
C GLU A 18 2.28 -13.38 -17.14
N PRO A 19 1.66 -14.02 -18.16
CA PRO A 19 0.53 -13.44 -18.86
C PRO A 19 -0.56 -12.95 -17.91
N GLY A 20 -0.84 -11.64 -17.92
CA GLY A 20 -1.81 -10.99 -17.04
C GLY A 20 -1.29 -10.67 -15.64
N VAL A 21 0.00 -10.86 -15.34
CA VAL A 21 0.61 -10.48 -14.05
C VAL A 21 1.78 -9.53 -14.31
N ARG A 22 1.62 -8.26 -13.95
CA ARG A 22 2.59 -7.20 -14.28
C ARG A 22 2.96 -6.31 -13.10
N ILE A 23 4.14 -5.74 -13.15
CA ILE A 23 4.67 -4.79 -12.17
C ILE A 23 4.21 -3.37 -12.51
N MET A 24 3.74 -2.65 -11.51
CA MET A 24 3.55 -1.21 -11.53
C MET A 24 4.48 -0.57 -10.51
N HIS A 25 5.34 0.34 -10.93
CA HIS A 25 6.20 1.11 -10.01
C HIS A 25 5.36 2.15 -9.26
N THR A 26 5.36 2.07 -7.95
CA THR A 26 4.52 2.88 -7.06
C THR A 26 5.34 3.52 -5.93
N PRO A 27 6.31 4.39 -6.28
CA PRO A 27 7.18 5.02 -5.29
C PRO A 27 6.39 5.89 -4.32
N GLY A 28 6.93 6.07 -3.14
CA GLY A 28 6.33 6.91 -2.10
C GLY A 28 6.63 6.40 -0.70
N HIS A 29 6.17 5.21 -0.33
CA HIS A 29 6.61 4.56 0.90
C HIS A 29 8.13 4.36 0.87
N SER A 30 8.65 3.80 -0.19
CA SER A 30 10.08 3.78 -0.54
C SER A 30 10.26 4.10 -2.03
N ALA A 31 11.50 4.37 -2.46
CA ALA A 31 11.80 4.62 -3.87
C ALA A 31 11.50 3.42 -4.78
N GLY A 32 11.68 2.21 -4.25
CA GLY A 32 11.50 0.95 -4.97
C GLY A 32 10.16 0.25 -4.73
N THR A 33 9.18 0.92 -4.12
CA THR A 33 7.86 0.33 -3.90
C THR A 33 7.19 -0.01 -5.23
N VAL A 34 6.64 -1.21 -5.33
CA VAL A 34 5.88 -1.69 -6.49
C VAL A 34 4.53 -2.24 -6.07
N ALA A 35 3.57 -2.20 -6.97
CA ALA A 35 2.36 -2.98 -6.92
C ALA A 35 2.40 -4.06 -8.01
N VAL A 36 1.75 -5.19 -7.76
CA VAL A 36 1.51 -6.23 -8.76
C VAL A 36 0.07 -6.14 -9.23
N LEU A 37 -0.13 -5.95 -10.51
CA LEU A 37 -1.44 -5.98 -11.14
C LEU A 37 -1.70 -7.38 -11.70
N VAL A 38 -2.85 -7.93 -11.36
CA VAL A 38 -3.27 -9.27 -11.79
C VAL A 38 -4.59 -9.18 -12.52
N ASP A 39 -4.60 -9.59 -13.77
CA ASP A 39 -5.83 -9.66 -14.56
C ASP A 39 -6.58 -10.95 -14.21
N THR A 40 -7.86 -10.83 -13.89
CA THR A 40 -8.75 -11.92 -13.51
C THR A 40 -10.03 -11.86 -14.34
N ASP A 41 -10.83 -12.93 -14.29
CA ASP A 41 -12.15 -12.94 -14.95
C ASP A 41 -13.10 -11.84 -14.43
N ALA A 42 -12.86 -11.35 -13.21
CA ALA A 42 -13.65 -10.29 -12.58
C ALA A 42 -13.08 -8.88 -12.77
N GLY A 43 -11.99 -8.75 -13.52
CA GLY A 43 -11.26 -7.49 -13.73
C GLY A 43 -9.85 -7.52 -13.14
N THR A 44 -9.15 -6.42 -13.23
CA THR A 44 -7.79 -6.29 -12.68
C THR A 44 -7.84 -6.11 -11.16
N VAL A 45 -6.90 -6.74 -10.48
CA VAL A 45 -6.67 -6.64 -9.03
C VAL A 45 -5.29 -6.06 -8.78
N ALA A 46 -5.12 -5.18 -7.80
CA ALA A 46 -3.80 -4.70 -7.38
C ALA A 46 -3.41 -5.29 -6.01
N ILE A 47 -2.23 -5.90 -5.95
CA ILE A 47 -1.56 -6.29 -4.71
C ILE A 47 -0.51 -5.21 -4.45
N THR A 48 -0.75 -4.35 -3.47
CA THR A 48 -0.06 -3.05 -3.41
C THR A 48 1.06 -2.96 -2.38
N GLY A 49 1.15 -3.94 -1.45
CA GLY A 49 2.04 -3.76 -0.31
C GLY A 49 1.86 -2.37 0.31
N ASP A 50 2.96 -1.68 0.54
CA ASP A 50 2.95 -0.34 1.12
C ASP A 50 2.67 0.79 0.11
N GLY A 51 2.40 0.48 -1.15
CA GLY A 51 1.87 1.45 -2.13
C GLY A 51 0.50 1.98 -1.72
N ILE A 52 -0.38 1.08 -1.20
CA ILE A 52 -1.60 1.43 -0.47
C ILE A 52 -1.63 0.59 0.80
N GLN A 53 -1.45 1.22 1.96
CA GLN A 53 -1.36 0.50 3.23
C GLN A 53 -2.71 0.03 3.75
N SER A 54 -3.79 0.76 3.47
CA SER A 54 -5.13 0.45 3.99
C SER A 54 -6.23 1.08 3.13
N ALA A 55 -7.47 0.68 3.37
CA ALA A 55 -8.64 1.34 2.79
C ALA A 55 -8.69 2.84 3.12
N GLN A 56 -8.28 3.22 4.33
CA GLN A 56 -8.19 4.63 4.72
C GLN A 56 -7.18 5.38 3.85
N ALA A 57 -6.02 4.78 3.56
CA ALA A 57 -5.02 5.38 2.67
C ALA A 57 -5.59 5.59 1.25
N ALA A 58 -6.35 4.64 0.74
CA ALA A 58 -7.02 4.77 -0.56
C ALA A 58 -8.06 5.91 -0.56
N LEU A 59 -8.84 6.06 0.52
CA LEU A 59 -9.86 7.12 0.65
C LEU A 59 -9.24 8.51 0.74
N THR A 60 -8.18 8.66 1.54
CA THR A 60 -7.55 9.96 1.82
C THR A 60 -6.44 10.33 0.85
N ARG A 61 -6.01 9.41 -0.02
CA ARG A 61 -4.81 9.55 -0.88
C ARG A 61 -3.52 9.76 -0.08
N THR A 62 -3.49 9.23 1.14
CA THR A 62 -2.38 9.44 2.07
C THR A 62 -2.06 8.15 2.82
N ASN A 63 -0.84 7.64 2.68
CA ASN A 63 -0.34 6.53 3.47
C ASN A 63 0.05 7.00 4.89
N ALA A 64 -0.18 6.15 5.89
CA ALA A 64 0.17 6.47 7.27
C ALA A 64 1.69 6.52 7.50
N LEU A 65 2.46 5.80 6.69
CA LEU A 65 3.90 5.67 6.80
C LEU A 65 4.56 5.90 5.44
N VAL A 66 5.34 6.97 5.32
CA VAL A 66 6.05 7.37 4.09
C VAL A 66 7.50 7.65 4.45
N PHE A 67 8.45 6.93 3.81
CA PHE A 67 9.89 7.06 4.03
C PHE A 67 10.62 7.76 2.87
N TRP A 68 9.97 7.90 1.72
CA TRP A 68 10.59 8.47 0.53
C TRP A 68 10.02 9.84 0.17
N ASN A 69 8.79 9.90 -0.31
CA ASN A 69 8.19 11.14 -0.79
C ASN A 69 6.65 11.09 -0.74
N GLU A 70 6.02 12.05 -0.06
CA GLU A 70 4.56 12.12 0.08
C GLU A 70 3.84 12.37 -1.27
N ALA A 71 4.40 13.24 -2.12
CA ALA A 71 3.78 13.55 -3.40
C ALA A 71 3.84 12.35 -4.36
N ASP A 72 4.94 11.57 -4.30
CA ASP A 72 5.03 10.32 -5.04
C ASP A 72 4.04 9.29 -4.51
N ALA A 73 3.88 9.17 -3.19
CA ALA A 73 2.92 8.26 -2.57
C ALA A 73 1.49 8.57 -3.01
N THR A 74 1.09 9.85 -3.00
CA THR A 74 -0.22 10.29 -3.49
C THR A 74 -0.43 9.93 -4.96
N ARG A 75 0.54 10.25 -5.83
CA ARG A 75 0.46 9.89 -7.26
C ARG A 75 0.38 8.37 -7.49
N SER A 76 1.10 7.60 -6.69
CA SER A 76 1.09 6.14 -6.77
C SER A 76 -0.26 5.56 -6.38
N ILE A 77 -0.87 6.09 -5.31
CA ILE A 77 -2.23 5.70 -4.91
C ILE A 77 -3.23 5.99 -6.04
N ASP A 78 -3.17 7.19 -6.64
CA ASP A 78 -4.06 7.57 -7.75
C ASP A 78 -3.88 6.62 -8.94
N ARG A 79 -2.64 6.35 -9.36
CA ARG A 79 -2.33 5.43 -10.46
C ARG A 79 -2.86 4.01 -10.22
N ILE A 80 -2.72 3.50 -8.99
CA ILE A 80 -3.25 2.18 -8.63
C ILE A 80 -4.77 2.18 -8.77
N LEU A 81 -5.45 3.19 -8.23
CA LEU A 81 -6.91 3.27 -8.24
C LEU A 81 -7.50 3.62 -9.63
N GLU A 82 -6.71 4.19 -10.53
CA GLU A 82 -7.05 4.33 -11.95
C GLU A 82 -6.95 2.98 -12.68
N ALA A 83 -6.02 2.11 -12.27
CA ALA A 83 -5.82 0.81 -12.89
C ALA A 83 -6.84 -0.25 -12.43
N THR A 84 -7.35 -0.14 -11.21
CA THR A 84 -8.30 -1.10 -10.62
C THR A 84 -9.10 -0.49 -9.47
N ASP A 85 -10.30 -1.03 -9.26
CA ASP A 85 -11.11 -0.76 -8.07
C ASP A 85 -10.87 -1.77 -6.93
N THR A 86 -10.20 -2.89 -7.21
CA THR A 86 -10.00 -4.01 -6.27
C THR A 86 -8.56 -4.05 -5.79
N VAL A 87 -8.37 -3.86 -4.48
CA VAL A 87 -7.07 -3.66 -3.84
C VAL A 87 -6.83 -4.68 -2.72
N TYR A 88 -5.65 -5.29 -2.74
CA TYR A 88 -5.07 -6.09 -1.66
C TYR A 88 -3.95 -5.25 -1.02
N PRO A 89 -4.25 -4.53 0.06
CA PRO A 89 -3.33 -3.58 0.68
C PRO A 89 -2.30 -4.27 1.57
N GLY A 90 -1.25 -3.54 1.97
CA GLY A 90 -0.20 -4.07 2.84
C GLY A 90 -0.64 -4.35 4.28
N HIS A 91 -1.54 -3.55 4.82
CA HIS A 91 -1.87 -3.54 6.26
C HIS A 91 -3.38 -3.51 6.55
N ASP A 92 -4.22 -3.95 5.62
CA ASP A 92 -5.66 -4.01 5.81
C ASP A 92 -6.25 -5.21 5.06
N MET A 93 -7.54 -5.48 5.24
CA MET A 93 -8.26 -6.50 4.48
C MET A 93 -8.48 -6.05 3.03
N PRO A 94 -8.54 -7.00 2.09
CA PRO A 94 -8.86 -6.69 0.70
C PRO A 94 -10.17 -5.94 0.60
N PHE A 95 -10.20 -4.94 -0.28
CA PHE A 95 -11.37 -4.09 -0.46
C PHE A 95 -11.57 -3.70 -1.92
N ARG A 96 -12.76 -3.20 -2.21
CA ARG A 96 -13.12 -2.57 -3.47
C ARG A 96 -13.53 -1.12 -3.25
N MET A 97 -12.99 -0.22 -4.08
CA MET A 97 -13.45 1.16 -4.16
C MET A 97 -14.73 1.20 -4.99
N ARG A 98 -15.82 1.69 -4.42
CA ARG A 98 -17.07 1.87 -5.15
C ARG A 98 -17.08 3.21 -5.89
N LYS A 99 -17.91 3.30 -6.93
CA LYS A 99 -18.05 4.53 -7.73
C LYS A 99 -18.57 5.74 -6.94
N ASP A 100 -19.25 5.49 -5.83
CA ASP A 100 -19.72 6.52 -4.91
C ASP A 100 -18.64 7.01 -3.93
N GLY A 101 -17.41 6.51 -4.06
CA GLY A 101 -16.29 6.86 -3.20
C GLY A 101 -16.26 6.10 -1.85
N THR A 102 -17.12 5.11 -1.66
CA THR A 102 -17.11 4.26 -0.46
C THR A 102 -16.24 3.02 -0.67
N VAL A 103 -15.91 2.35 0.44
CA VAL A 103 -15.13 1.12 0.45
C VAL A 103 -16.03 -0.06 0.84
N GLU A 104 -15.89 -1.14 0.09
CA GLU A 104 -16.47 -2.44 0.40
C GLU A 104 -15.34 -3.43 0.72
N TYR A 105 -15.29 -3.93 1.96
CA TYR A 105 -14.36 -5.01 2.29
C TYR A 105 -14.83 -6.33 1.68
N LEU A 106 -13.91 -7.03 0.99
CA LEU A 106 -14.20 -8.31 0.34
C LEU A 106 -14.29 -9.48 1.34
N VAL A 107 -13.69 -9.29 2.51
CA VAL A 107 -13.77 -10.22 3.64
C VAL A 107 -14.11 -9.44 4.91
N PRO A 108 -14.77 -10.07 5.89
CA PRO A 108 -15.07 -9.40 7.15
C PRO A 108 -13.78 -8.91 7.83
N LYS A 109 -13.76 -7.64 8.24
CA LYS A 109 -12.66 -7.10 9.05
C LYS A 109 -12.81 -7.63 10.47
N GLN A 110 -11.97 -8.58 10.84
CA GLN A 110 -11.97 -9.23 12.15
C GLN A 110 -10.66 -8.93 12.88
N ILE A 111 -10.75 -8.46 14.12
CA ILE A 111 -9.60 -8.26 14.99
C ILE A 111 -9.77 -9.22 16.17
N THR A 112 -8.82 -10.16 16.32
CA THR A 112 -8.77 -11.06 17.46
C THR A 112 -7.73 -10.54 18.45
N LEU A 113 -8.17 -10.22 19.66
CA LEU A 113 -7.30 -9.82 20.76
C LEU A 113 -7.06 -11.02 21.67
N THR A 114 -5.78 -11.35 21.87
CA THR A 114 -5.36 -12.42 22.74
C THR A 114 -4.45 -11.89 23.84
N GLY A 115 -4.46 -12.55 25.02
CA GLY A 115 -3.58 -12.18 26.14
C GLY A 115 -4.08 -11.00 26.97
N LEU A 116 -5.31 -10.54 26.76
CA LEU A 116 -5.92 -9.55 27.64
C LEU A 116 -6.48 -10.26 28.89
N THR A 117 -6.11 -9.76 30.07
CA THR A 117 -6.68 -10.20 31.35
C THR A 117 -7.63 -9.15 31.89
N SER A 118 -8.53 -9.55 32.77
CA SER A 118 -9.46 -8.62 33.41
C SER A 118 -8.78 -7.60 34.37
N GLU A 119 -7.51 -7.82 34.67
CA GLU A 119 -6.71 -6.98 35.58
C GLU A 119 -5.89 -5.93 34.84
N GLU A 120 -5.78 -6.02 33.53
CA GLU A 120 -5.05 -5.06 32.69
C GLU A 120 -6.02 -4.02 32.11
N PRO A 121 -5.59 -2.75 32.00
CA PRO A 121 -6.37 -1.76 31.27
C PRO A 121 -6.58 -2.26 29.83
N GLY A 122 -7.84 -2.30 29.40
CA GLY A 122 -8.20 -2.76 28.07
C GLY A 122 -7.51 -1.94 26.96
N VAL A 123 -7.37 -2.54 25.80
CA VAL A 123 -6.92 -1.81 24.60
C VAL A 123 -8.02 -0.85 24.18
N ILE A 124 -7.71 0.44 24.20
CA ILE A 124 -8.62 1.48 23.71
C ILE A 124 -8.38 1.62 22.20
N PHE A 125 -9.37 1.23 21.40
CA PHE A 125 -9.39 1.56 19.97
C PHE A 125 -9.93 2.98 19.83
N ASP A 126 -9.03 3.90 19.52
CA ASP A 126 -9.38 5.26 19.15
C ASP A 126 -9.61 5.31 17.63
N PRO A 127 -10.87 5.43 17.15
CA PRO A 127 -11.18 5.51 15.75
C PRO A 127 -10.87 6.89 15.15
N THR A 128 -10.37 7.83 15.95
CA THR A 128 -10.04 9.18 15.45
C THR A 128 -8.97 9.10 14.37
N PRO A 129 -9.21 9.64 13.16
CA PRO A 129 -8.19 9.70 12.13
C PRO A 129 -6.95 10.43 12.66
N ARG A 130 -5.79 9.78 12.58
CA ARG A 130 -4.51 10.39 12.95
C ARG A 130 -3.81 10.91 11.73
N ALA A 131 -3.06 11.99 11.89
CA ALA A 131 -2.15 12.44 10.85
C ALA A 131 -1.15 11.32 10.51
N PRO A 132 -0.77 11.15 9.23
CA PRO A 132 0.25 10.20 8.83
C PRO A 132 1.54 10.41 9.62
N PHE A 133 2.17 9.31 10.00
CA PHE A 133 3.53 9.39 10.52
C PHE A 133 4.49 9.54 9.35
N VAL A 134 5.22 10.64 9.34
CA VAL A 134 6.32 10.87 8.40
C VAL A 134 7.60 10.95 9.21
N MET A 135 8.62 10.22 8.79
CA MET A 135 9.90 10.23 9.50
C MET A 135 10.46 11.65 9.58
N PRO A 136 11.02 12.05 10.75
CA PRO A 136 11.70 13.33 10.87
C PRO A 136 12.77 13.49 9.79
N GLY A 137 12.77 14.62 9.09
CA GLY A 137 13.70 14.91 8.02
C GLY A 137 13.22 14.57 6.61
N ILE A 138 12.13 13.82 6.46
CA ILE A 138 11.55 13.49 5.15
C ILE A 138 10.37 14.41 4.81
N LYS A 139 9.64 14.86 5.81
CA LYS A 139 8.45 15.69 5.62
C LYS A 139 8.79 17.00 4.90
N GLY A 140 8.25 17.18 3.71
CA GLY A 140 8.46 18.37 2.90
C GLY A 140 9.87 18.51 2.30
N GLN A 141 10.71 17.48 2.41
CA GLN A 141 12.02 17.47 1.75
C GLN A 141 11.90 16.76 0.39
N THR A 142 12.30 17.46 -0.64
CA THR A 142 12.73 16.81 -1.87
C THR A 142 14.12 16.27 -1.56
N LEU A 143 14.27 14.94 -1.46
CA LEU A 143 15.60 14.36 -1.39
C LEU A 143 16.29 14.71 -2.72
N GLU A 144 17.23 15.67 -2.68
CA GLU A 144 18.13 15.86 -3.81
C GLU A 144 18.87 14.54 -4.01
N ARG A 145 18.86 14.03 -5.25
CA ARG A 145 19.70 12.90 -5.61
C ARG A 145 21.12 13.29 -5.25
N LEU A 146 21.71 12.53 -4.37
CA LEU A 146 23.15 12.51 -4.22
C LEU A 146 23.66 11.79 -5.48
N ASP A 147 24.15 12.58 -6.44
CA ASP A 147 24.87 12.09 -7.62
C ASP A 147 26.15 11.37 -7.22
#